data_1bc66b9eff255b153299571026476c00
#
_entry.id   1bc66b9eff255b153299571026476c00
#
_cell.length_a   1.000
_cell.length_b   1.000
_cell.length_c   1.000
_cell.angle_alpha   90.00
_cell.angle_beta   90.00
_cell.angle_gamma   90.00
#
_symmetry.space_group_name_H-M   'P 1'
#
loop_
_entity.id
_entity.type
_entity.pdbx_description
1 polymer ?
#
loop_
_entity_poly.entity_id
_entity_poly.type
_entity_poly.pdbx_seq_one_letter_code
_entity_poly.pdbx_strand_id
1 'polypeptide(L)'
;MSADSGAGETERVPLEAWPEELRRACQGSRHFREIRVVRETPSTQDVARAMGVGGVAMAWRQTAGRGRLGRAWQDTLEDGLAISVCVPAEVGALASVSAGIAAAIAIEGAIVAACPPAPTVALKWPNDLLIQGRKVGGILVEGDGKLLTIGIGINCSQRQFTGELTNRATSLALHGASVDRLELAVRLLPALDRWLHTEARTIADEFSRRDALVGTELSFSTASGIVSGIVRGVDVVEGIRVETHDGVITLDPRTSCIVAKLS
;
A
#
# COMPACT_ATOMS: atom_id res chain seq x y z
N MET A 1 -12.19 26.21 40.32
CA MET A 1 -12.65 26.55 38.96
C MET A 1 -11.82 25.70 38.03
N SER A 2 -12.33 24.54 37.68
CA SER A 2 -11.68 23.58 36.77
C SER A 2 -12.01 23.96 35.33
N ALA A 3 -11.02 24.30 34.53
CA ALA A 3 -11.18 24.49 33.09
C ALA A 3 -11.28 23.12 32.45
N ASP A 4 -12.46 22.75 32.04
CA ASP A 4 -12.78 21.62 31.19
C ASP A 4 -12.27 21.96 29.77
N SER A 5 -11.13 21.39 29.39
CA SER A 5 -10.62 21.47 28.05
C SER A 5 -11.33 20.38 27.22
N GLY A 6 -12.51 20.70 26.73
CA GLY A 6 -13.20 19.93 25.70
C GLY A 6 -12.38 19.93 24.42
N ALA A 7 -11.47 18.98 24.26
CA ALA A 7 -10.95 18.60 22.96
C ALA A 7 -12.14 18.04 22.16
N GLY A 8 -12.61 18.78 21.16
CA GLY A 8 -13.72 18.37 20.29
C GLY A 8 -13.44 17.00 19.70
N GLU A 9 -14.19 15.99 20.14
CA GLU A 9 -14.35 14.74 19.41
C GLU A 9 -14.94 15.11 18.06
N THR A 10 -14.14 15.08 17.03
CA THR A 10 -14.63 15.16 15.64
C THR A 10 -15.57 13.97 15.47
N GLU A 11 -16.87 14.24 15.32
CA GLU A 11 -17.90 13.24 15.15
C GLU A 11 -17.52 12.35 13.95
N ARG A 12 -17.20 11.09 14.22
CA ARG A 12 -16.77 10.15 13.17
C ARG A 12 -17.93 9.87 12.24
N VAL A 13 -17.69 9.98 10.94
CA VAL A 13 -18.67 9.64 9.91
C VAL A 13 -19.14 8.20 10.12
N PRO A 14 -20.43 7.93 10.26
CA PRO A 14 -20.95 6.57 10.47
C PRO A 14 -20.66 5.69 9.24
N LEU A 15 -20.43 4.40 9.48
CA LEU A 15 -20.00 3.45 8.43
C LEU A 15 -20.99 3.41 7.24
N GLU A 16 -22.26 3.62 7.49
CA GLU A 16 -23.34 3.64 6.50
C GLU A 16 -23.20 4.79 5.48
N ALA A 17 -22.51 5.88 5.87
CA ALA A 17 -22.25 7.03 5.00
C ALA A 17 -20.95 6.90 4.18
N TRP A 18 -20.06 5.97 4.53
CA TRP A 18 -18.78 5.80 3.84
C TRP A 18 -18.90 5.56 2.32
N PRO A 19 -19.86 4.75 1.83
CA PRO A 19 -20.02 4.57 0.38
C PRO A 19 -20.26 5.87 -0.36
N GLU A 20 -21.00 6.80 0.22
CA GLU A 20 -21.30 8.09 -0.42
C GLU A 20 -20.07 9.01 -0.41
N GLU A 21 -19.34 9.09 0.68
CA GLU A 21 -18.10 9.87 0.76
C GLU A 21 -17.05 9.37 -0.25
N LEU A 22 -16.90 8.05 -0.36
CA LEU A 22 -15.99 7.45 -1.35
C LEU A 22 -16.47 7.67 -2.80
N ARG A 23 -17.78 7.64 -3.06
CA ARG A 23 -18.31 7.99 -4.40
C ARG A 23 -18.00 9.43 -4.76
N ARG A 24 -18.14 10.37 -3.83
CA ARG A 24 -17.76 11.78 -4.04
C ARG A 24 -16.29 11.92 -4.38
N ALA A 25 -15.42 11.22 -3.63
CA ALA A 25 -13.98 11.21 -3.90
C ALA A 25 -13.62 10.64 -5.28
N CYS A 26 -14.44 9.71 -5.79
CA CYS A 26 -14.25 9.10 -7.11
C CYS A 26 -14.98 9.85 -8.24
N GLN A 27 -15.60 11.00 -8.00
CA GLN A 27 -16.22 11.77 -9.07
C GLN A 27 -15.21 12.15 -10.15
N GLY A 28 -15.54 11.82 -11.41
CA GLY A 28 -14.64 12.04 -12.54
C GLY A 28 -13.51 11.01 -12.69
N SER A 29 -13.45 9.98 -11.83
CA SER A 29 -12.51 8.88 -11.98
C SER A 29 -12.70 8.15 -13.32
N ARG A 30 -11.59 7.75 -13.94
CA ARG A 30 -11.60 6.95 -15.16
C ARG A 30 -11.90 5.48 -14.88
N HIS A 31 -11.46 4.97 -13.72
CA HIS A 31 -11.60 3.55 -13.37
C HIS A 31 -12.72 3.27 -12.37
N PHE A 32 -12.91 4.10 -11.35
CA PHE A 32 -13.74 3.76 -10.20
C PHE A 32 -15.19 4.19 -10.40
N ARG A 33 -16.12 3.23 -10.40
CA ARG A 33 -17.55 3.44 -10.71
C ARG A 33 -18.48 2.92 -9.65
N GLU A 34 -18.20 1.75 -9.10
CA GLU A 34 -19.03 1.09 -8.10
C GLU A 34 -18.26 0.99 -6.76
N ILE A 35 -18.85 1.53 -5.70
CA ILE A 35 -18.26 1.53 -4.37
C ILE A 35 -19.06 0.61 -3.46
N ARG A 36 -18.36 -0.30 -2.80
CA ARG A 36 -18.93 -1.18 -1.78
C ARG A 36 -18.12 -1.10 -0.50
N VAL A 37 -18.80 -0.75 0.60
CA VAL A 37 -18.23 -0.83 1.95
C VAL A 37 -18.92 -1.96 2.68
N VAL A 38 -18.14 -2.87 3.27
CA VAL A 38 -18.64 -4.02 3.99
C VAL A 38 -18.14 -3.99 5.43
N ARG A 39 -18.99 -4.41 6.37
CA ARG A 39 -18.59 -4.47 7.79
C ARG A 39 -17.50 -5.52 7.99
N GLU A 40 -17.70 -6.71 7.44
CA GLU A 40 -16.74 -7.81 7.57
C GLU A 40 -16.68 -8.63 6.27
N THR A 41 -15.48 -9.06 5.90
CA THR A 41 -15.26 -9.97 4.77
C THR A 41 -13.96 -10.74 4.98
N PRO A 42 -13.80 -11.94 4.41
CA PRO A 42 -12.51 -12.60 4.37
C PRO A 42 -11.44 -11.72 3.71
N SER A 43 -11.74 -11.13 2.55
CA SER A 43 -10.82 -10.23 1.86
C SER A 43 -11.56 -9.24 0.96
N THR A 44 -11.14 -7.98 0.96
CA THR A 44 -11.61 -6.95 0.03
C THR A 44 -11.27 -7.27 -1.42
N GLN A 45 -10.20 -8.04 -1.67
CA GLN A 45 -9.83 -8.53 -3.00
C GLN A 45 -10.95 -9.34 -3.66
N ASP A 46 -11.58 -10.24 -2.91
CA ASP A 46 -12.66 -11.09 -3.45
C ASP A 46 -13.92 -10.27 -3.74
N VAL A 47 -14.21 -9.30 -2.87
CA VAL A 47 -15.35 -8.38 -3.07
C VAL A 47 -15.14 -7.52 -4.32
N ALA A 48 -13.97 -6.88 -4.46
CA ALA A 48 -13.67 -6.04 -5.62
C ALA A 48 -13.66 -6.84 -6.92
N ARG A 49 -13.07 -8.05 -6.91
CA ARG A 49 -13.07 -8.97 -8.06
C ARG A 49 -14.49 -9.37 -8.49
N ALA A 50 -15.35 -9.66 -7.54
CA ALA A 50 -16.76 -10.02 -7.83
C ALA A 50 -17.57 -8.84 -8.42
N MET A 51 -17.18 -7.60 -8.14
CA MET A 51 -17.77 -6.41 -8.75
C MET A 51 -17.28 -6.18 -10.19
N GLY A 52 -16.11 -6.72 -10.55
CA GLY A 52 -15.50 -6.53 -11.86
C GLY A 52 -14.80 -5.19 -12.02
N VAL A 53 -14.39 -4.87 -13.25
CA VAL A 53 -13.66 -3.64 -13.58
C VAL A 53 -14.47 -2.40 -13.17
N GLY A 54 -13.83 -1.53 -12.39
CA GLY A 54 -14.43 -0.33 -11.82
C GLY A 54 -14.93 -0.49 -10.40
N GLY A 55 -14.91 -1.72 -9.87
CA GLY A 55 -15.29 -1.99 -8.49
C GLY A 55 -14.25 -1.52 -7.48
N VAL A 56 -14.70 -0.88 -6.41
CA VAL A 56 -13.93 -0.48 -5.23
C VAL A 56 -14.58 -1.11 -4.01
N ALA A 57 -13.84 -1.92 -3.28
CA ALA A 57 -14.29 -2.57 -2.06
C ALA A 57 -13.45 -2.11 -0.86
N MET A 58 -14.09 -1.63 0.18
CA MET A 58 -13.46 -1.31 1.47
C MET A 58 -14.13 -2.12 2.58
N ALA A 59 -13.34 -2.62 3.52
CA ALA A 59 -13.85 -3.35 4.66
C ALA A 59 -13.58 -2.62 5.97
N TRP A 60 -14.56 -2.68 6.87
CA TRP A 60 -14.33 -2.31 8.26
C TRP A 60 -13.37 -3.30 8.92
N ARG A 61 -13.52 -4.60 8.60
CA ARG A 61 -12.67 -5.69 9.09
C ARG A 61 -12.45 -6.76 8.02
N GLN A 62 -11.21 -7.22 7.87
CA GLN A 62 -10.88 -8.43 7.13
C GLN A 62 -10.56 -9.59 8.09
N THR A 63 -11.14 -10.78 7.84
CA THR A 63 -10.89 -11.97 8.66
C THR A 63 -9.81 -12.90 8.09
N ALA A 64 -9.50 -12.78 6.79
CA ALA A 64 -8.49 -13.57 6.09
C ALA A 64 -7.75 -12.72 5.05
N GLY A 65 -7.20 -11.56 5.48
CA GLY A 65 -6.42 -10.68 4.63
C GLY A 65 -5.21 -11.39 4.02
N ARG A 66 -4.96 -11.14 2.74
CA ARG A 66 -3.89 -11.78 1.98
C ARG A 66 -2.71 -10.84 1.73
N GLY A 67 -1.52 -11.40 1.79
CA GLY A 67 -0.27 -10.82 1.34
C GLY A 67 0.39 -11.71 0.28
N ARG A 68 1.51 -11.27 -0.27
CA ARG A 68 2.26 -12.02 -1.27
C ARG A 68 2.78 -13.36 -0.72
N LEU A 69 2.93 -14.35 -1.62
CA LEU A 69 3.51 -15.67 -1.33
C LEU A 69 2.79 -16.38 -0.18
N GLY A 70 1.46 -16.28 -0.10
CA GLY A 70 0.65 -16.96 0.90
C GLY A 70 0.74 -16.39 2.32
N ARG A 71 1.43 -15.26 2.52
CA ARG A 71 1.47 -14.59 3.83
C ARG A 71 0.11 -13.97 4.16
N ALA A 72 -0.25 -13.98 5.43
CA ALA A 72 -1.43 -13.28 5.89
C ALA A 72 -1.16 -11.76 6.02
N TRP A 73 -2.13 -10.94 5.63
CA TRP A 73 -2.22 -9.56 6.09
C TRP A 73 -3.06 -9.55 7.38
N GLN A 74 -2.43 -9.20 8.48
CA GLN A 74 -3.10 -9.15 9.77
C GLN A 74 -3.84 -7.81 9.90
N ASP A 75 -5.15 -7.86 9.81
CA ASP A 75 -6.02 -6.74 10.17
C ASP A 75 -6.42 -6.93 11.64
N THR A 76 -5.64 -6.35 12.53
CA THR A 76 -5.88 -6.45 13.97
C THR A 76 -6.91 -5.42 14.39
N LEU A 77 -8.11 -5.88 14.75
CA LEU A 77 -9.10 -5.12 15.52
C LEU A 77 -9.53 -3.76 14.91
N GLU A 78 -9.81 -3.71 13.59
CA GLU A 78 -10.36 -2.51 12.96
C GLU A 78 -9.39 -1.30 12.92
N ASP A 79 -8.09 -1.56 13.07
CA ASP A 79 -7.05 -0.55 13.21
C ASP A 79 -6.38 -0.12 11.90
N GLY A 80 -6.68 -0.81 10.80
CA GLY A 80 -6.06 -0.59 9.50
C GLY A 80 -7.05 -0.23 8.40
N LEU A 81 -6.55 0.41 7.33
CA LEU A 81 -7.26 0.52 6.07
C LEU A 81 -7.07 -0.76 5.28
N ALA A 82 -8.17 -1.38 4.86
CA ALA A 82 -8.22 -2.46 3.89
C ALA A 82 -9.14 -2.06 2.74
N ILE A 83 -8.54 -1.79 1.57
CA ILE A 83 -9.26 -1.39 0.37
C ILE A 83 -8.72 -2.13 -0.84
N SER A 84 -9.59 -2.51 -1.77
CA SER A 84 -9.20 -3.12 -3.03
C SER A 84 -9.96 -2.49 -4.19
N VAL A 85 -9.30 -2.36 -5.33
CA VAL A 85 -9.91 -1.87 -6.57
C VAL A 85 -9.71 -2.90 -7.68
N CYS A 86 -10.69 -2.98 -8.58
CA CYS A 86 -10.60 -3.84 -9.75
C CYS A 86 -10.44 -2.97 -11.02
N VAL A 87 -9.39 -3.22 -11.78
CA VAL A 87 -9.01 -2.46 -12.98
C VAL A 87 -8.78 -3.40 -14.17
N PRO A 88 -8.79 -2.88 -15.42
CA PRO A 88 -8.45 -3.68 -16.59
C PRO A 88 -7.01 -4.22 -16.53
N ALA A 89 -6.77 -5.40 -17.12
CA ALA A 89 -5.43 -6.02 -17.13
C ALA A 89 -4.38 -5.19 -17.89
N GLU A 90 -4.80 -4.32 -18.79
CA GLU A 90 -3.94 -3.42 -19.57
C GLU A 90 -3.16 -2.41 -18.71
N VAL A 91 -3.60 -2.14 -17.47
CA VAL A 91 -2.81 -1.37 -16.50
C VAL A 91 -1.46 -2.04 -16.20
N GLY A 92 -1.42 -3.37 -16.28
CA GLY A 92 -0.20 -4.16 -16.40
C GLY A 92 0.72 -4.13 -15.17
N ALA A 93 2.02 -4.29 -15.45
CA ALA A 93 3.05 -4.44 -14.42
C ALA A 93 3.22 -3.21 -13.51
N LEU A 94 2.83 -2.02 -13.97
CA LEU A 94 2.95 -0.79 -13.20
C LEU A 94 1.89 -0.64 -12.09
N ALA A 95 0.85 -1.47 -12.09
CA ALA A 95 -0.25 -1.37 -11.12
C ALA A 95 0.22 -1.35 -9.65
N SER A 96 1.18 -2.21 -9.30
CA SER A 96 1.71 -2.28 -7.92
C SER A 96 2.49 -1.03 -7.54
N VAL A 97 3.32 -0.53 -8.44
CA VAL A 97 4.16 0.66 -8.23
C VAL A 97 3.28 1.91 -8.15
N SER A 98 2.35 2.07 -9.09
CA SER A 98 1.37 3.18 -9.09
C SER A 98 0.56 3.22 -7.80
N ALA A 99 0.08 2.06 -7.34
CA ALA A 99 -0.65 1.96 -6.07
C ALA A 99 0.24 2.29 -4.86
N GLY A 100 1.51 1.87 -4.88
CA GLY A 100 2.47 2.23 -3.84
C GLY A 100 2.71 3.74 -3.75
N ILE A 101 2.93 4.40 -4.89
CA ILE A 101 3.12 5.85 -4.96
C ILE A 101 1.85 6.59 -4.50
N ALA A 102 0.68 6.18 -4.98
CA ALA A 102 -0.59 6.77 -4.57
C ALA A 102 -0.82 6.66 -3.05
N ALA A 103 -0.54 5.49 -2.48
CA ALA A 103 -0.66 5.25 -1.04
C ALA A 103 0.36 6.09 -0.24
N ALA A 104 1.61 6.21 -0.71
CA ALA A 104 2.62 7.04 -0.07
C ALA A 104 2.18 8.51 0.00
N ILE A 105 1.69 9.07 -1.12
CA ILE A 105 1.20 10.45 -1.19
C ILE A 105 -0.03 10.67 -0.28
N ALA A 106 -0.96 9.71 -0.27
CA ALA A 106 -2.14 9.79 0.59
C ALA A 106 -1.78 9.77 2.09
N ILE A 107 -0.84 8.92 2.48
CA ILE A 107 -0.32 8.82 3.85
C ILE A 107 0.37 10.13 4.25
N GLU A 108 1.30 10.64 3.43
CA GLU A 108 2.02 11.90 3.69
C GLU A 108 1.04 13.06 3.85
N GLY A 109 0.06 13.18 2.95
CA GLY A 109 -0.98 14.21 3.02
C GLY A 109 -1.86 14.11 4.28
N ALA A 110 -2.18 12.90 4.72
CA ALA A 110 -2.95 12.69 5.94
C ALA A 110 -2.13 13.02 7.20
N ILE A 111 -0.84 12.67 7.22
CA ILE A 111 0.05 12.99 8.36
C ILE A 111 0.28 14.51 8.42
N VAL A 112 0.55 15.20 7.30
CA VAL A 112 0.72 16.66 7.28
C VAL A 112 -0.51 17.37 7.83
N ALA A 113 -1.69 16.89 7.50
CA ALA A 113 -2.94 17.48 8.00
C ALA A 113 -3.11 17.30 9.52
N ALA A 114 -2.58 16.20 10.09
CA ALA A 114 -2.71 15.87 11.50
C ALA A 114 -1.54 16.40 12.36
N CYS A 115 -0.30 16.31 11.89
CA CYS A 115 0.91 16.65 12.64
C CYS A 115 2.12 16.90 11.69
N PRO A 116 2.35 18.13 11.22
CA PRO A 116 3.51 18.44 10.39
C PRO A 116 4.81 18.50 11.22
N PRO A 117 6.00 18.20 10.61
CA PRO A 117 6.17 17.72 9.25
C PRO A 117 5.91 16.21 9.11
N ALA A 118 5.34 15.81 7.96
CA ALA A 118 5.18 14.38 7.69
C ALA A 118 6.54 13.71 7.40
N PRO A 119 6.76 12.49 7.92
CA PRO A 119 7.87 11.67 7.47
C PRO A 119 7.65 11.24 6.02
N THR A 120 8.72 11.16 5.23
CA THR A 120 8.66 10.59 3.88
C THR A 120 8.28 9.11 3.94
N VAL A 121 7.34 8.71 3.09
CA VAL A 121 6.98 7.30 2.91
C VAL A 121 7.85 6.72 1.81
N ALA A 122 8.75 5.82 2.17
CA ALA A 122 9.61 5.11 1.25
C ALA A 122 8.91 3.87 0.67
N LEU A 123 9.29 3.51 -0.55
CA LEU A 123 8.82 2.32 -1.25
C LEU A 123 9.90 1.24 -1.22
N LYS A 124 9.57 0.10 -0.64
CA LYS A 124 10.43 -1.07 -0.69
C LYS A 124 9.89 -2.06 -1.70
N TRP A 125 10.66 -2.25 -2.77
CA TRP A 125 10.33 -3.25 -3.79
C TRP A 125 10.09 -4.63 -3.14
N PRO A 126 9.09 -5.41 -3.62
CA PRO A 126 8.23 -5.04 -4.75
C PRO A 126 6.90 -4.38 -4.33
N ASN A 127 6.56 -4.28 -3.04
CA ASN A 127 5.19 -3.96 -2.64
C ASN A 127 4.99 -3.40 -1.23
N ASP A 128 6.06 -3.01 -0.54
CA ASP A 128 5.96 -2.52 0.84
C ASP A 128 6.10 -0.99 0.91
N LEU A 129 5.33 -0.38 1.79
CA LEU A 129 5.38 1.02 2.18
C LEU A 129 6.10 1.12 3.53
N LEU A 130 7.10 1.98 3.64
CA LEU A 130 7.89 2.13 4.85
C LEU A 130 7.85 3.57 5.39
N ILE A 131 7.80 3.71 6.71
CA ILE A 131 8.13 4.94 7.43
C ILE A 131 9.29 4.60 8.37
N GLN A 132 10.39 5.36 8.27
CA GLN A 132 11.60 5.15 9.09
C GLN A 132 12.06 3.67 9.07
N GLY A 133 12.07 3.05 7.88
CA GLY A 133 12.53 1.67 7.67
C GLY A 133 11.56 0.58 8.14
N ARG A 134 10.42 0.91 8.76
CA ARG A 134 9.40 -0.05 9.22
C ARG A 134 8.17 -0.03 8.34
N LYS A 135 7.57 -1.20 8.13
CA LYS A 135 6.42 -1.37 7.24
C LYS A 135 5.16 -0.74 7.82
N VAL A 136 4.61 0.24 7.11
CA VAL A 136 3.33 0.90 7.42
C VAL A 136 2.20 0.37 6.54
N GLY A 137 2.52 -0.23 5.40
CA GLY A 137 1.51 -0.73 4.48
C GLY A 137 2.08 -1.69 3.45
N GLY A 138 1.20 -2.25 2.65
CA GLY A 138 1.57 -3.15 1.57
C GLY A 138 0.54 -3.19 0.45
N ILE A 139 1.02 -3.50 -0.75
CA ILE A 139 0.23 -3.62 -1.97
C ILE A 139 0.20 -5.09 -2.40
N LEU A 140 -0.95 -5.58 -2.79
CA LEU A 140 -1.12 -6.91 -3.38
C LEU A 140 -1.87 -6.78 -4.70
N VAL A 141 -1.24 -7.18 -5.80
CA VAL A 141 -1.88 -7.24 -7.11
C VAL A 141 -2.10 -8.70 -7.49
N GLU A 142 -3.34 -9.05 -7.75
CA GLU A 142 -3.76 -10.37 -8.24
C GLU A 142 -4.48 -10.18 -9.58
N GLY A 143 -4.26 -11.08 -10.54
CA GLY A 143 -4.89 -11.00 -11.86
C GLY A 143 -5.19 -12.36 -12.44
N ASP A 144 -6.11 -12.41 -13.41
CA ASP A 144 -6.50 -13.61 -14.17
C ASP A 144 -6.28 -13.46 -15.69
N GLY A 145 -5.55 -12.42 -16.09
CA GLY A 145 -5.28 -12.08 -17.49
C GLY A 145 -6.34 -11.17 -18.14
N LYS A 146 -7.51 -11.00 -17.51
CA LYS A 146 -8.59 -10.10 -17.99
C LYS A 146 -8.72 -8.86 -17.13
N LEU A 147 -8.51 -9.01 -15.83
CA LEU A 147 -8.57 -7.93 -14.86
C LEU A 147 -7.46 -8.07 -13.83
N LEU A 148 -7.15 -6.96 -13.17
CA LEU A 148 -6.28 -6.89 -12.01
C LEU A 148 -7.09 -6.42 -10.81
N THR A 149 -6.87 -7.05 -9.67
CA THR A 149 -7.36 -6.57 -8.38
C THR A 149 -6.17 -6.05 -7.58
N ILE A 150 -6.22 -4.78 -7.19
CA ILE A 150 -5.17 -4.11 -6.44
C ILE A 150 -5.66 -3.94 -5.01
N GLY A 151 -5.09 -4.69 -4.08
CA GLY A 151 -5.34 -4.55 -2.65
C GLY A 151 -4.30 -3.66 -2.00
N ILE A 152 -4.75 -2.76 -1.14
CA ILE A 152 -3.94 -1.81 -0.40
C ILE A 152 -4.29 -1.95 1.07
N GLY A 153 -3.30 -2.34 1.89
CA GLY A 153 -3.39 -2.41 3.33
C GLY A 153 -2.50 -1.36 3.98
N ILE A 154 -3.02 -0.57 4.92
CA ILE A 154 -2.27 0.45 5.65
C ILE A 154 -2.57 0.33 7.14
N ASN A 155 -1.53 0.28 7.96
CA ASN A 155 -1.64 0.31 9.41
C ASN A 155 -1.93 1.75 9.86
N CYS A 156 -3.11 2.00 10.41
CA CYS A 156 -3.53 3.35 10.82
C CYS A 156 -3.39 3.56 12.33
N SER A 157 -4.17 2.85 13.13
CA SER A 157 -4.35 3.12 14.57
C SER A 157 -3.59 2.16 15.49
N GLN A 158 -2.96 1.12 14.96
CA GLN A 158 -2.21 0.14 15.75
C GLN A 158 -1.16 0.82 16.62
N ARG A 159 -1.19 0.58 17.92
CA ARG A 159 -0.22 1.13 18.88
C ARG A 159 0.84 0.12 19.30
N GLN A 160 0.63 -1.15 18.97
CA GLN A 160 1.54 -2.24 19.30
C GLN A 160 1.54 -3.28 18.18
N PHE A 161 2.69 -3.88 17.95
CA PHE A 161 2.88 -5.02 17.06
C PHE A 161 3.55 -6.15 17.84
N THR A 162 3.16 -7.39 17.60
CA THR A 162 3.64 -8.57 18.33
C THR A 162 4.41 -9.53 17.44
N GLY A 163 5.19 -10.41 18.04
CA GLY A 163 5.98 -11.41 17.32
C GLY A 163 6.99 -10.81 16.36
N GLU A 164 7.07 -11.32 15.16
CA GLU A 164 8.00 -10.85 14.12
C GLU A 164 7.74 -9.41 13.65
N LEU A 165 6.54 -8.89 13.88
CA LEU A 165 6.16 -7.54 13.47
C LEU A 165 6.64 -6.46 14.44
N THR A 166 7.03 -6.78 15.67
CA THR A 166 7.39 -5.81 16.73
C THR A 166 8.39 -4.76 16.26
N ASN A 167 9.44 -5.17 15.55
CA ASN A 167 10.49 -4.27 15.04
C ASN A 167 10.41 -4.01 13.54
N ARG A 168 9.47 -4.65 12.84
CA ARG A 168 9.37 -4.62 11.37
C ARG A 168 8.18 -3.82 10.86
N ALA A 169 7.15 -3.65 11.70
CA ALA A 169 5.95 -2.89 11.34
C ALA A 169 5.84 -1.58 12.12
N THR A 170 5.08 -0.66 11.56
CA THR A 170 4.69 0.61 12.18
C THR A 170 3.27 0.98 11.72
N SER A 171 2.70 2.02 12.32
CA SER A 171 1.41 2.59 11.97
C SER A 171 1.47 4.11 11.95
N LEU A 172 0.45 4.76 11.41
CA LEU A 172 0.34 6.22 11.42
C LEU A 172 0.27 6.76 12.85
N ALA A 173 -0.45 6.06 13.74
CA ALA A 173 -0.57 6.44 15.15
C ALA A 173 0.78 6.43 15.91
N LEU A 174 1.71 5.55 15.55
CA LEU A 174 3.07 5.52 16.14
C LEU A 174 3.95 6.68 15.67
N HIS A 175 3.52 7.42 14.64
CA HIS A 175 4.14 8.64 14.14
C HIS A 175 3.35 9.89 14.53
N GLY A 176 2.47 9.79 15.55
CA GLY A 176 1.71 10.91 16.09
C GLY A 176 0.48 11.31 15.27
N ALA A 177 0.17 10.61 14.19
CA ALA A 177 -0.95 10.95 13.33
C ALA A 177 -2.19 10.10 13.65
N SER A 178 -3.23 10.75 14.20
CA SER A 178 -4.56 10.15 14.31
C SER A 178 -5.30 10.36 12.99
N VAL A 179 -5.24 9.38 12.12
CA VAL A 179 -5.84 9.46 10.78
C VAL A 179 -7.05 8.54 10.71
N ASP A 180 -8.20 9.10 10.31
CA ASP A 180 -9.39 8.31 10.02
C ASP A 180 -9.22 7.51 8.73
N ARG A 181 -9.67 6.25 8.74
CA ARG A 181 -9.55 5.33 7.60
C ARG A 181 -10.33 5.80 6.37
N LEU A 182 -11.50 6.42 6.58
CA LEU A 182 -12.30 7.00 5.51
C LEU A 182 -11.56 8.19 4.89
N GLU A 183 -11.02 9.10 5.70
CA GLU A 183 -10.23 10.24 5.22
C GLU A 183 -9.04 9.78 4.38
N LEU A 184 -8.33 8.75 4.85
CA LEU A 184 -7.21 8.18 4.10
C LEU A 184 -7.66 7.59 2.76
N ALA A 185 -8.79 6.86 2.73
CA ALA A 185 -9.34 6.29 1.51
C ALA A 185 -9.82 7.36 0.53
N VAL A 186 -10.44 8.45 1.02
CA VAL A 186 -10.86 9.62 0.23
C VAL A 186 -9.66 10.29 -0.44
N ARG A 187 -8.49 10.35 0.21
CA ARG A 187 -7.24 10.85 -0.39
C ARG A 187 -6.60 9.86 -1.36
N LEU A 188 -6.65 8.58 -1.01
CA LEU A 188 -6.00 7.50 -1.77
C LEU A 188 -6.64 7.26 -3.13
N LEU A 189 -7.97 7.18 -3.22
CA LEU A 189 -8.64 6.77 -4.47
C LEU A 189 -8.40 7.73 -5.64
N PRO A 190 -8.51 9.07 -5.49
CA PRO A 190 -8.17 9.99 -6.58
C PRO A 190 -6.68 9.96 -6.96
N ALA A 191 -5.79 9.79 -5.97
CA ALA A 191 -4.37 9.65 -6.22
C ALA A 191 -4.09 8.36 -7.02
N LEU A 192 -4.72 7.25 -6.63
CA LEU A 192 -4.59 5.97 -7.32
C LEU A 192 -5.09 6.05 -8.77
N ASP A 193 -6.28 6.61 -9.00
CA ASP A 193 -6.82 6.78 -10.35
C ASP A 193 -5.85 7.59 -11.24
N ARG A 194 -5.28 8.66 -10.71
CA ARG A 194 -4.27 9.47 -11.43
C ARG A 194 -3.02 8.66 -11.75
N TRP A 195 -2.44 7.94 -10.77
CA TRP A 195 -1.19 7.21 -10.97
C TRP A 195 -1.34 5.99 -11.87
N LEU A 196 -2.50 5.37 -11.93
CA LEU A 196 -2.81 4.30 -12.88
C LEU A 196 -2.85 4.78 -14.35
N HIS A 197 -2.95 6.10 -14.59
CA HIS A 197 -2.92 6.72 -15.91
C HIS A 197 -1.64 7.51 -16.20
N THR A 198 -0.71 7.52 -15.27
CA THR A 198 0.54 8.24 -15.41
C THR A 198 1.51 7.48 -16.32
N GLU A 199 2.29 8.20 -17.11
CA GLU A 199 3.29 7.61 -17.99
C GLU A 199 4.37 6.85 -17.20
N ALA A 200 4.84 5.73 -17.77
CA ALA A 200 5.81 4.82 -17.14
C ALA A 200 7.07 5.54 -16.65
N ARG A 201 7.57 6.52 -17.42
CA ARG A 201 8.75 7.30 -17.04
C ARG A 201 8.52 8.11 -15.77
N THR A 202 7.39 8.79 -15.67
CA THR A 202 7.04 9.57 -14.46
C THR A 202 6.87 8.67 -13.24
N ILE A 203 6.27 7.48 -13.42
CA ILE A 203 6.16 6.46 -12.37
C ILE A 203 7.55 6.00 -11.92
N ALA A 204 8.46 5.73 -12.86
CA ALA A 204 9.83 5.30 -12.57
C ALA A 204 10.62 6.38 -11.82
N ASP A 205 10.50 7.64 -12.24
CA ASP A 205 11.17 8.78 -11.60
C ASP A 205 10.68 8.98 -10.16
N GLU A 206 9.36 8.89 -9.92
CA GLU A 206 8.81 9.02 -8.57
C GLU A 206 9.13 7.81 -7.69
N PHE A 207 9.11 6.59 -8.23
CA PHE A 207 9.55 5.42 -7.49
C PHE A 207 11.01 5.56 -7.06
N SER A 208 11.90 5.99 -7.96
CA SER A 208 13.34 6.16 -7.67
C SER A 208 13.60 7.16 -6.54
N ARG A 209 12.79 8.21 -6.43
CA ARG A 209 12.90 9.18 -5.30
C ARG A 209 12.52 8.57 -3.96
N ARG A 210 11.70 7.52 -3.97
CA ARG A 210 11.16 6.85 -2.78
C ARG A 210 11.80 5.50 -2.50
N ASP A 211 12.70 5.04 -3.37
CA ASP A 211 13.28 3.70 -3.27
C ASP A 211 14.07 3.52 -1.97
N ALA A 212 13.62 2.55 -1.16
CA ALA A 212 14.22 2.23 0.13
C ALA A 212 15.43 1.29 0.03
N LEU A 213 15.74 0.77 -1.16
CA LEU A 213 16.71 -0.32 -1.33
C LEU A 213 17.99 0.08 -2.03
N VAL A 214 17.99 1.15 -2.80
CA VAL A 214 19.20 1.59 -3.53
C VAL A 214 20.37 1.76 -2.60
N GLY A 215 21.53 1.17 -2.98
CA GLY A 215 22.76 1.19 -2.20
C GLY A 215 22.81 0.17 -1.07
N THR A 216 21.73 -0.59 -0.81
CA THR A 216 21.76 -1.64 0.21
C THR A 216 22.29 -2.96 -0.33
N GLU A 217 23.04 -3.70 0.48
CA GLU A 217 23.46 -5.06 0.17
C GLU A 217 22.41 -6.06 0.67
N LEU A 218 21.89 -6.87 -0.21
CA LEU A 218 20.76 -7.79 0.06
C LEU A 218 21.02 -9.17 -0.52
N SER A 219 20.38 -10.17 0.09
CA SER A 219 20.26 -11.52 -0.48
C SER A 219 18.83 -11.77 -0.95
N PHE A 220 18.73 -12.38 -2.13
CA PHE A 220 17.48 -12.71 -2.79
C PHE A 220 17.37 -14.21 -3.00
N SER A 221 16.23 -14.79 -2.68
CA SER A 221 15.86 -16.11 -3.14
C SER A 221 15.30 -16.02 -4.55
N THR A 222 15.83 -16.83 -5.46
CA THR A 222 15.40 -16.94 -6.87
C THR A 222 15.13 -18.40 -7.22
N ALA A 223 14.61 -18.68 -8.41
CA ALA A 223 14.40 -20.05 -8.88
C ALA A 223 15.73 -20.84 -9.00
N SER A 224 16.84 -20.15 -9.21
CA SER A 224 18.18 -20.75 -9.36
C SER A 224 19.00 -20.80 -8.04
N GLY A 225 18.46 -20.30 -6.94
CA GLY A 225 19.14 -20.25 -5.65
C GLY A 225 19.21 -18.85 -5.03
N ILE A 226 20.17 -18.66 -4.10
CA ILE A 226 20.39 -17.39 -3.44
C ILE A 226 21.34 -16.54 -4.27
N VAL A 227 20.95 -15.30 -4.52
CA VAL A 227 21.78 -14.27 -5.15
C VAL A 227 21.98 -13.12 -4.15
N SER A 228 23.21 -12.68 -3.97
CA SER A 228 23.57 -11.56 -3.09
C SER A 228 24.27 -10.46 -3.86
N GLY A 229 24.00 -9.21 -3.48
CA GLY A 229 24.65 -8.05 -4.10
C GLY A 229 24.05 -6.72 -3.67
N ILE A 230 24.59 -5.65 -4.26
CA ILE A 230 24.16 -4.27 -3.99
C ILE A 230 23.03 -3.88 -4.94
N VAL A 231 21.93 -3.39 -4.40
CA VAL A 231 20.82 -2.85 -5.19
C VAL A 231 21.27 -1.57 -5.89
N ARG A 232 21.18 -1.54 -7.22
CA ARG A 232 21.52 -0.39 -8.06
C ARG A 232 20.30 0.39 -8.55
N GLY A 233 19.12 -0.11 -8.32
CA GLY A 233 17.84 0.53 -8.63
C GLY A 233 16.77 -0.49 -8.95
N VAL A 234 15.58 0.01 -9.16
CA VAL A 234 14.43 -0.78 -9.61
C VAL A 234 14.01 -0.29 -10.98
N ASP A 235 14.00 -1.19 -11.95
CA ASP A 235 13.21 -1.01 -13.17
C ASP A 235 11.77 -1.39 -12.84
N VAL A 236 10.83 -0.45 -13.01
CA VAL A 236 9.44 -0.65 -12.58
C VAL A 236 8.69 -1.68 -13.41
N VAL A 237 9.24 -2.08 -14.56
CA VAL A 237 8.69 -3.11 -15.45
C VAL A 237 9.44 -4.43 -15.32
N GLU A 238 10.76 -4.38 -15.38
CA GLU A 238 11.63 -5.57 -15.44
C GLU A 238 11.95 -6.12 -14.05
N GLY A 239 12.10 -5.26 -13.03
CA GLY A 239 12.38 -5.66 -11.67
C GLY A 239 13.56 -4.97 -11.02
N ILE A 240 14.13 -5.57 -9.98
CA ILE A 240 15.22 -4.99 -9.21
C ILE A 240 16.58 -5.33 -9.84
N ARG A 241 17.40 -4.30 -10.06
CA ARG A 241 18.77 -4.44 -10.55
C ARG A 241 19.73 -4.61 -9.39
N VAL A 242 20.48 -5.68 -9.41
CA VAL A 242 21.43 -6.07 -8.35
C VAL A 242 22.82 -6.23 -8.97
N GLU A 243 23.78 -5.51 -8.46
CA GLU A 243 25.19 -5.70 -8.79
C GLU A 243 25.76 -6.80 -7.92
N THR A 244 26.13 -7.88 -8.56
CA THR A 244 26.78 -9.04 -7.99
C THR A 244 28.27 -9.03 -8.34
N HIS A 245 29.00 -9.99 -7.83
CA HIS A 245 30.41 -10.17 -8.19
C HIS A 245 30.60 -10.50 -9.70
N ASP A 246 29.58 -11.12 -10.35
CA ASP A 246 29.61 -11.51 -11.76
C ASP A 246 29.02 -10.46 -12.72
N GLY A 247 28.58 -9.31 -12.18
CA GLY A 247 27.96 -8.22 -12.93
C GLY A 247 26.57 -7.85 -12.45
N VAL A 248 25.91 -6.98 -13.22
CA VAL A 248 24.54 -6.52 -12.89
C VAL A 248 23.51 -7.47 -13.49
N ILE A 249 22.60 -7.93 -12.64
CA ILE A 249 21.46 -8.75 -13.04
C ILE A 249 20.15 -8.05 -12.66
N THR A 250 19.07 -8.41 -13.36
CA THR A 250 17.69 -7.97 -13.03
C THR A 250 16.90 -9.14 -12.49
N LEU A 251 16.27 -8.96 -11.33
CA LEU A 251 15.47 -9.96 -10.63
C LEU A 251 13.98 -9.62 -10.75
N ASP A 252 13.20 -10.55 -11.34
CA ASP A 252 11.75 -10.42 -11.51
C ASP A 252 11.02 -10.50 -10.14
N PRO A 253 10.12 -9.55 -9.81
CA PRO A 253 9.35 -9.56 -8.58
C PRO A 253 8.46 -10.80 -8.38
N ARG A 254 8.06 -11.46 -9.47
CA ARG A 254 7.18 -12.64 -9.41
C ARG A 254 7.90 -13.88 -8.93
N THR A 255 9.20 -13.98 -9.20
CA THR A 255 10.02 -15.17 -8.95
C THR A 255 11.12 -14.95 -7.92
N SER A 256 11.27 -13.74 -7.41
CA SER A 256 12.32 -13.39 -6.46
C SER A 256 11.77 -12.74 -5.20
N CYS A 257 12.40 -13.00 -4.06
CA CYS A 257 12.09 -12.33 -2.80
C CYS A 257 13.34 -12.03 -1.99
N ILE A 258 13.33 -10.91 -1.27
CA ILE A 258 14.39 -10.55 -0.32
C ILE A 258 14.32 -11.51 0.86
N VAL A 259 15.43 -12.20 1.17
CA VAL A 259 15.52 -13.14 2.29
C VAL A 259 16.36 -12.63 3.46
N ALA A 260 17.36 -11.82 3.19
CA ALA A 260 18.20 -11.22 4.23
C ALA A 260 18.74 -9.84 3.79
N LYS A 261 19.04 -9.00 4.79
CA LYS A 261 19.94 -7.86 4.63
C LYS A 261 21.31 -8.34 5.08
N LEU A 262 22.31 -8.15 4.24
CA LEU A 262 23.71 -8.37 4.64
C LEU A 262 24.14 -7.18 5.50
N SER A 263 24.71 -7.46 6.63
CA SER A 263 25.12 -6.47 7.65
C SER A 263 26.41 -5.78 7.26
#